data_87f1f7df8304689da6da21483aca6697
#
_entry.id   87f1f7df8304689da6da21483aca6697
#
_cell.length_a   1.000
_cell.length_b   1.000
_cell.length_c   1.000
_cell.angle_alpha   90.00
_cell.angle_beta   90.00
_cell.angle_gamma   90.00
#
_symmetry.space_group_name_H-M   'P 1'
#
loop_
_entity.id
_entity.type
_entity.pdbx_description
1 polymer ?
#
loop_
_entity_poly.entity_id
_entity_poly.type
_entity_poly.pdbx_seq_one_letter_code
_entity_poly.pdbx_strand_id
1 'polypeptide(L)'
;MACATCLTPLNIFDDQYIHPLYRDNDGHPPVPVPTSQLDTVNRTCDFCGDQHPMWTLIGGNVRVLATSSQSGLVQDMGETWAACVPCMADLDAGRAIKVVDRAVRRMRVHDIPLAHAETNKLHQAFLRQRQPGRVLLTTTAWPDLDLSPRDLPKVRDRLASFYRGPQELPTTLRISHMRSQLADSLDRARLYWIDDSFTELAEHAASQLPAVTTSKDLAPCDDGLLFWAHPATTHRMTAVSWSTGDNVIEAVVYRAIGSGLEDQPLQHLREEVGWLVPMRTFQLRLNQSVDSPSGGSAILLATWLLIAQRAAEDVPAEINKTIRKKYARAQRPLPDVRIVRIRTHGQRDDEAKTTGTGGGRTYTSRVWVTGHWRNQAYGPGRTLRRPVYIHPFLRGPEDAPIKLSTTVRILDQRHGDKAPGN
;
A
#
# COMPACT_ATOMS: atom_id res chain seq x y z
N MET A 1 -8.87 19.47 -5.20
CA MET A 1 -8.65 18.75 -6.49
C MET A 1 -7.22 18.27 -6.58
N ALA A 2 -6.97 17.20 -7.35
CA ALA A 2 -5.64 16.75 -7.72
C ALA A 2 -5.61 16.40 -9.21
N CYS A 3 -4.44 16.32 -9.81
CA CYS A 3 -4.29 15.93 -11.20
C CYS A 3 -4.43 14.41 -11.34
N ALA A 4 -5.31 13.94 -12.22
CA ALA A 4 -5.51 12.51 -12.47
C ALA A 4 -4.26 11.83 -13.06
N THR A 5 -3.40 12.58 -13.75
CA THR A 5 -2.21 12.05 -14.43
C THR A 5 -1.03 11.84 -13.46
N CYS A 6 -0.68 12.88 -12.67
CA CYS A 6 0.48 12.82 -11.77
C CYS A 6 0.11 12.70 -10.30
N LEU A 7 -1.17 12.64 -9.98
CA LEU A 7 -1.71 12.50 -8.62
C LEU A 7 -1.31 13.64 -7.66
N THR A 8 -0.85 14.76 -8.18
CA THR A 8 -0.41 15.91 -7.38
C THR A 8 -1.60 16.83 -7.06
N PRO A 9 -1.71 17.37 -5.84
CA PRO A 9 -2.67 18.40 -5.53
C PRO A 9 -2.50 19.60 -6.47
N LEU A 10 -3.60 20.15 -6.94
CA LEU A 10 -3.61 21.31 -7.83
C LEU A 10 -3.93 22.58 -7.05
N ASN A 11 -3.28 23.65 -7.42
CA ASN A 11 -3.61 25.02 -6.97
C ASN A 11 -4.69 25.60 -7.87
N ILE A 12 -5.40 26.60 -7.36
CA ILE A 12 -6.33 27.40 -8.16
C ILE A 12 -5.66 28.77 -8.39
N PHE A 13 -5.61 29.16 -9.63
CA PHE A 13 -5.07 30.42 -10.07
C PHE A 13 -6.00 30.98 -11.16
N ASP A 14 -6.54 32.14 -10.93
CA ASP A 14 -7.45 32.82 -11.88
C ASP A 14 -8.57 31.88 -12.36
N ASP A 15 -9.23 31.21 -11.38
CA ASP A 15 -10.26 30.18 -11.58
C ASP A 15 -9.83 28.95 -12.40
N GLN A 16 -8.54 28.81 -12.67
CA GLN A 16 -7.98 27.64 -13.36
C GLN A 16 -7.17 26.77 -12.40
N TYR A 17 -7.24 25.46 -12.61
CA TYR A 17 -6.37 24.52 -11.89
C TYR A 17 -5.00 24.48 -12.52
N ILE A 18 -3.96 24.68 -11.71
CA ILE A 18 -2.56 24.62 -12.13
C ILE A 18 -1.75 23.66 -11.24
N HIS A 19 -0.68 23.11 -11.79
CA HIS A 19 0.30 22.38 -10.97
C HIS A 19 1.03 23.37 -10.03
N PRO A 20 1.49 22.92 -8.85
CA PRO A 20 2.30 23.76 -7.97
C PRO A 20 3.56 24.29 -8.67
N LEU A 21 3.83 25.57 -8.55
CA LEU A 21 4.92 26.28 -9.25
C LEU A 21 6.32 25.78 -8.90
N TYR A 22 6.49 25.08 -7.78
CA TYR A 22 7.78 24.51 -7.35
C TYR A 22 8.08 23.13 -7.95
N ARG A 23 7.12 22.55 -8.68
CA ARG A 23 7.37 21.34 -9.47
C ARG A 23 7.86 21.71 -10.85
N ASP A 24 8.92 21.02 -11.27
CA ASP A 24 9.28 21.02 -12.68
C ASP A 24 8.06 20.54 -13.47
N ASN A 25 7.75 21.25 -14.53
CA ASN A 25 6.58 21.02 -15.36
C ASN A 25 6.60 19.56 -15.83
N ASP A 26 5.70 18.73 -15.31
CA ASP A 26 5.61 17.30 -15.64
C ASP A 26 5.22 17.04 -17.11
N GLY A 27 5.31 18.06 -17.98
CA GLY A 27 5.09 17.98 -19.41
C GLY A 27 3.66 17.66 -19.84
N HIS A 28 2.69 17.76 -18.92
CA HIS A 28 1.27 17.55 -19.22
C HIS A 28 0.39 18.64 -18.60
N PRO A 29 -0.76 18.96 -19.21
CA PRO A 29 -1.73 19.88 -18.64
C PRO A 29 -2.38 19.29 -17.39
N PRO A 30 -2.85 20.11 -16.44
CA PRO A 30 -3.61 19.62 -15.29
C PRO A 30 -4.90 18.93 -15.72
N VAL A 31 -5.18 17.76 -15.13
CA VAL A 31 -6.44 17.05 -15.29
C VAL A 31 -7.11 16.97 -13.91
N PRO A 32 -7.94 18.00 -13.55
CA PRO A 32 -8.45 18.11 -12.20
C PRO A 32 -9.56 17.09 -11.93
N VAL A 33 -9.36 16.31 -10.86
CA VAL A 33 -10.36 15.38 -10.30
C VAL A 33 -10.48 15.59 -8.81
N PRO A 34 -11.63 15.32 -8.19
CA PRO A 34 -11.78 15.32 -6.74
C PRO A 34 -10.78 14.33 -6.10
N THR A 35 -10.10 14.75 -5.04
CA THR A 35 -9.17 13.86 -4.32
C THR A 35 -9.84 12.61 -3.77
N SER A 36 -11.16 12.65 -3.52
CA SER A 36 -11.95 11.50 -3.10
C SER A 36 -12.11 10.42 -4.17
N GLN A 37 -11.85 10.73 -5.44
CA GLN A 37 -11.89 9.79 -6.56
C GLN A 37 -10.53 9.13 -6.82
N LEU A 38 -9.49 9.58 -6.12
CA LEU A 38 -8.14 9.04 -6.27
C LEU A 38 -7.81 8.14 -5.08
N ASP A 39 -7.20 7.00 -5.37
CA ASP A 39 -6.74 6.07 -4.34
C ASP A 39 -5.52 6.60 -3.58
N THR A 40 -4.77 7.51 -4.20
CA THR A 40 -3.61 8.16 -3.60
C THR A 40 -3.43 9.56 -4.16
N VAL A 41 -2.80 10.43 -3.36
CA VAL A 41 -2.43 11.80 -3.76
C VAL A 41 -0.96 12.00 -3.39
N ASN A 42 -0.16 12.39 -4.38
CA ASN A 42 1.25 12.68 -4.19
C ASN A 42 1.41 14.08 -3.58
N ARG A 43 1.59 14.12 -2.27
CA ARG A 43 1.85 15.37 -1.55
C ARG A 43 3.35 15.57 -1.36
N THR A 44 3.74 16.83 -1.27
CA THR A 44 5.08 17.24 -0.83
C THR A 44 4.97 17.96 0.51
N CYS A 45 6.07 18.08 1.19
CA CYS A 45 6.15 18.88 2.41
C CYS A 45 5.94 20.36 2.07
N ASP A 46 4.90 20.99 2.58
CA ASP A 46 4.58 22.40 2.32
C ASP A 46 5.62 23.35 2.90
N PHE A 47 6.45 22.89 3.84
CA PHE A 47 7.54 23.67 4.40
C PHE A 47 8.81 23.64 3.57
N CYS A 48 9.19 22.51 2.94
CA CYS A 48 10.48 22.40 2.27
C CYS A 48 10.47 21.67 0.93
N GLY A 49 9.30 21.28 0.42
CA GLY A 49 9.18 20.58 -0.86
C GLY A 49 9.63 19.11 -0.84
N ASP A 50 9.87 18.51 0.33
CA ASP A 50 10.22 17.09 0.44
C ASP A 50 9.09 16.20 -0.06
N GLN A 51 9.43 15.13 -0.78
CA GLN A 51 8.43 14.24 -1.38
C GLN A 51 7.83 13.22 -0.41
N HIS A 52 8.29 13.20 0.85
CA HIS A 52 7.86 12.23 1.86
C HIS A 52 7.31 12.92 3.12
N PRO A 53 6.22 13.74 2.98
CA PRO A 53 5.57 14.30 4.16
C PRO A 53 4.90 13.18 4.94
N MET A 54 4.98 13.26 6.27
CA MET A 54 4.43 12.26 7.18
C MET A 54 3.26 12.80 7.99
N TRP A 55 3.24 14.10 8.21
CA TRP A 55 2.31 14.75 9.10
C TRP A 55 1.52 15.81 8.38
N THR A 56 0.27 16.02 8.81
CA THR A 56 -0.52 17.20 8.48
C THR A 56 -0.66 18.04 9.74
N LEU A 57 -0.33 19.29 9.62
CA LEU A 57 -0.56 20.33 10.62
C LEU A 57 -1.81 21.11 10.23
N ILE A 58 -2.63 21.45 11.22
CA ILE A 58 -3.84 22.27 11.03
C ILE A 58 -3.52 23.68 11.52
N GLY A 59 -3.90 24.67 10.76
CA GLY A 59 -3.71 26.08 11.11
C GLY A 59 -4.87 26.93 10.60
N GLY A 60 -4.66 28.23 10.60
CA GLY A 60 -5.54 29.17 9.87
C GLY A 60 -5.13 29.23 8.41
N ASN A 61 -6.07 29.65 7.57
CA ASN A 61 -5.79 29.86 6.16
C ASN A 61 -4.78 30.99 5.94
N VAL A 62 -3.65 30.69 5.32
CA VAL A 62 -2.61 31.66 4.98
C VAL A 62 -2.83 32.12 3.55
N ARG A 63 -3.02 33.40 3.36
CA ARG A 63 -3.12 34.04 2.04
C ARG A 63 -1.87 34.84 1.76
N VAL A 64 -1.25 34.59 0.63
CA VAL A 64 -0.08 35.32 0.16
C VAL A 64 -0.51 36.27 -0.95
N LEU A 65 -0.19 37.54 -0.78
CA LEU A 65 -0.35 38.53 -1.83
C LEU A 65 0.95 38.58 -2.63
N ALA A 66 0.96 38.00 -3.81
CA ALA A 66 2.07 38.14 -4.74
C ALA A 66 1.84 39.45 -5.54
N THR A 67 2.59 40.49 -5.23
CA THR A 67 2.61 41.73 -6.00
C THR A 67 3.59 41.59 -7.17
N SER A 68 3.12 41.12 -8.31
CA SER A 68 3.79 41.44 -9.57
C SER A 68 3.24 42.78 -10.06
N SER A 69 4.05 43.50 -10.82
CA SER A 69 3.77 44.92 -11.20
C SER A 69 2.48 45.15 -12.00
N GLN A 70 1.64 44.15 -12.23
CA GLN A 70 0.41 44.30 -13.05
C GLN A 70 -0.84 43.58 -12.50
N SER A 71 -0.73 42.72 -11.49
CA SER A 71 -1.93 42.13 -10.85
C SER A 71 -1.60 41.71 -9.42
N GLY A 72 -2.40 42.14 -8.46
CA GLY A 72 -2.32 41.62 -7.09
C GLY A 72 -2.86 40.21 -7.05
N LEU A 73 -2.00 39.24 -7.03
CA LEU A 73 -2.34 37.82 -6.98
C LEU A 73 -2.49 37.40 -5.53
N VAL A 74 -3.66 36.95 -5.15
CA VAL A 74 -3.87 36.32 -3.84
C VAL A 74 -3.80 34.82 -4.00
N GLN A 75 -2.73 34.20 -3.50
CA GLN A 75 -2.63 32.74 -3.42
C GLN A 75 -3.09 32.28 -2.07
N ASP A 76 -4.08 31.38 -2.06
CA ASP A 76 -4.58 30.71 -0.88
C ASP A 76 -3.74 29.45 -0.62
N MET A 77 -3.03 29.41 0.51
CA MET A 77 -2.15 28.31 0.89
C MET A 77 -2.87 27.21 1.69
N GLY A 78 -4.16 27.41 1.99
CA GLY A 78 -4.98 26.47 2.74
C GLY A 78 -4.75 26.46 4.24
N GLU A 79 -5.60 25.71 4.93
CA GLU A 79 -5.61 25.58 6.40
C GLU A 79 -4.81 24.39 6.90
N THR A 80 -4.36 23.50 6.02
CA THR A 80 -3.64 22.27 6.37
C THR A 80 -2.35 22.17 5.60
N TRP A 81 -1.23 22.00 6.33
CA TRP A 81 0.10 21.91 5.75
C TRP A 81 0.72 20.55 6.02
N ALA A 82 1.22 19.93 4.98
CA ALA A 82 1.97 18.67 5.07
C ALA A 82 3.40 18.92 5.53
N ALA A 83 3.90 18.12 6.45
CA ALA A 83 5.25 18.24 7.01
C ALA A 83 6.01 16.92 6.92
N CYS A 84 7.25 16.96 6.44
CA CYS A 84 8.17 15.82 6.50
C CYS A 84 8.77 15.67 7.91
N VAL A 85 9.36 14.51 8.20
CA VAL A 85 9.95 14.21 9.51
C VAL A 85 11.01 15.23 9.93
N PRO A 86 11.99 15.62 9.09
CA PRO A 86 12.98 16.62 9.48
C PRO A 86 12.39 18.00 9.78
N CYS A 87 11.38 18.44 9.02
CA CYS A 87 10.70 19.70 9.29
C CYS A 87 9.95 19.63 10.61
N MET A 88 9.24 18.52 10.86
CA MET A 88 8.50 18.34 12.10
C MET A 88 9.42 18.36 13.33
N ALA A 89 10.54 17.64 13.27
CA ALA A 89 11.52 17.60 14.35
C ALA A 89 12.11 19.00 14.67
N ASP A 90 12.35 19.81 13.64
CA ASP A 90 12.82 21.18 13.84
C ASP A 90 11.72 22.11 14.39
N LEU A 91 10.48 21.94 13.94
CA LEU A 91 9.33 22.71 14.47
C LEU A 91 9.04 22.38 15.93
N ASP A 92 9.07 21.10 16.31
CA ASP A 92 8.86 20.65 17.68
C ASP A 92 9.98 21.13 18.63
N ALA A 93 11.19 21.29 18.10
CA ALA A 93 12.34 21.84 18.84
C ALA A 93 12.41 23.39 18.81
N GLY A 94 11.41 24.08 18.26
CA GLY A 94 11.39 25.55 18.13
C GLY A 94 12.41 26.11 17.13
N ARG A 95 12.97 25.30 16.25
CA ARG A 95 14.02 25.68 15.28
C ARG A 95 13.43 26.03 13.91
N ALA A 96 12.39 26.86 13.86
CA ALA A 96 11.70 27.22 12.62
C ALA A 96 12.65 27.76 11.53
N ILE A 97 13.74 28.44 11.90
CA ILE A 97 14.70 28.96 10.94
C ILE A 97 15.39 27.82 10.13
N LYS A 98 15.66 26.67 10.74
CA LYS A 98 16.23 25.52 10.03
C LYS A 98 15.29 24.95 8.98
N VAL A 99 13.99 25.10 9.20
CA VAL A 99 12.96 24.70 8.23
C VAL A 99 13.01 25.64 7.01
N VAL A 100 13.16 26.94 7.24
CA VAL A 100 13.35 27.94 6.18
C VAL A 100 14.63 27.67 5.38
N ASP A 101 15.77 27.43 6.06
CA ASP A 101 17.05 27.10 5.43
C ASP A 101 16.93 25.85 4.53
N ARG A 102 16.16 24.85 4.98
CA ARG A 102 15.93 23.63 4.19
C ARG A 102 15.08 23.90 2.96
N ALA A 103 14.05 24.75 3.09
CA ALA A 103 13.22 25.16 1.98
C ALA A 103 14.04 25.90 0.91
N VAL A 104 14.76 26.93 1.32
CA VAL A 104 15.54 27.78 0.40
C VAL A 104 16.63 27.00 -0.32
N ARG A 105 17.30 26.06 0.35
CA ARG A 105 18.28 25.18 -0.29
C ARG A 105 17.70 24.31 -1.42
N ARG A 106 16.41 23.99 -1.37
CA ARG A 106 15.73 23.23 -2.43
C ARG A 106 15.18 24.11 -3.54
N MET A 107 14.96 25.39 -3.23
CA MET A 107 14.57 26.37 -4.24
C MET A 107 15.80 26.73 -5.12
N ARG A 108 15.67 26.56 -6.42
CA ARG A 108 16.70 27.00 -7.39
C ARG A 108 16.52 28.49 -7.67
N VAL A 109 16.78 29.34 -6.68
CA VAL A 109 16.60 30.81 -6.78
C VAL A 109 17.93 31.54 -6.80
N HIS A 110 17.97 32.67 -7.52
CA HIS A 110 19.16 33.52 -7.59
C HIS A 110 19.32 34.44 -6.39
N ASP A 111 18.22 34.99 -5.86
CA ASP A 111 18.21 35.84 -4.68
C ASP A 111 17.87 35.03 -3.39
N ILE A 112 18.91 34.46 -2.80
CA ILE A 112 18.78 33.64 -1.58
C ILE A 112 18.27 34.47 -0.37
N PRO A 113 18.79 35.70 -0.10
CA PRO A 113 18.29 36.54 1.00
C PRO A 113 16.81 36.88 0.88
N LEU A 114 16.33 37.24 -0.30
CA LEU A 114 14.92 37.55 -0.52
C LEU A 114 14.05 36.30 -0.35
N ALA A 115 14.44 35.18 -0.96
CA ALA A 115 13.75 33.92 -0.82
C ALA A 115 13.66 33.46 0.64
N HIS A 116 14.74 33.63 1.40
CA HIS A 116 14.77 33.31 2.82
C HIS A 116 13.80 34.19 3.62
N ALA A 117 13.80 35.50 3.36
CA ALA A 117 12.90 36.44 4.05
C ALA A 117 11.41 36.13 3.77
N GLU A 118 11.06 35.90 2.50
CA GLU A 118 9.68 35.63 2.10
C GLU A 118 9.22 34.25 2.61
N THR A 119 10.05 33.20 2.49
CA THR A 119 9.76 31.88 3.03
C THR A 119 9.56 31.93 4.56
N ASN A 120 10.41 32.70 5.26
CA ASN A 120 10.25 32.85 6.72
C ASN A 120 8.94 33.55 7.07
N LYS A 121 8.57 34.64 6.36
CA LYS A 121 7.26 35.29 6.58
C LYS A 121 6.08 34.33 6.40
N LEU A 122 6.12 33.55 5.33
CA LEU A 122 5.08 32.56 5.01
C LEU A 122 4.97 31.49 6.11
N HIS A 123 6.10 30.88 6.49
CA HIS A 123 6.11 29.88 7.55
C HIS A 123 5.64 30.47 8.88
N GLN A 124 6.10 31.65 9.25
CA GLN A 124 5.67 32.30 10.48
C GLN A 124 4.18 32.64 10.48
N ALA A 125 3.62 33.04 9.33
CA ALA A 125 2.18 33.29 9.21
C ALA A 125 1.35 32.04 9.51
N PHE A 126 1.76 30.86 9.01
CA PHE A 126 1.11 29.60 9.32
C PHE A 126 1.33 29.18 10.80
N LEU A 127 2.57 29.24 11.28
CA LEU A 127 2.92 28.78 12.63
C LEU A 127 2.22 29.56 13.75
N ARG A 128 1.94 30.86 13.53
CA ARG A 128 1.17 31.70 14.47
C ARG A 128 -0.28 31.24 14.65
N GLN A 129 -0.83 30.57 13.64
CA GLN A 129 -2.22 30.10 13.61
C GLN A 129 -2.31 28.58 13.78
N ARG A 130 -1.15 27.91 13.93
CA ARG A 130 -1.08 26.47 14.09
C ARG A 130 -1.83 26.02 15.34
N GLN A 131 -2.73 25.05 15.14
CA GLN A 131 -3.38 24.35 16.24
C GLN A 131 -2.41 23.34 16.89
N PRO A 132 -2.59 23.04 18.17
CA PRO A 132 -1.83 21.95 18.82
C PRO A 132 -2.08 20.60 18.15
N GLY A 133 -1.07 19.75 18.20
CA GLY A 133 -1.16 18.40 17.63
C GLY A 133 -0.75 18.32 16.15
N ARG A 134 -0.86 17.13 15.62
CA ARG A 134 -0.56 16.78 14.23
C ARG A 134 -1.30 15.50 13.87
N VAL A 135 -1.69 15.38 12.62
CA VAL A 135 -2.42 14.23 12.09
C VAL A 135 -1.50 13.42 11.16
N LEU A 136 -1.54 12.10 11.26
CA LEU A 136 -0.78 11.24 10.38
C LEU A 136 -1.31 11.35 8.94
N LEU A 137 -0.42 11.65 7.99
CA LEU A 137 -0.75 11.74 6.58
C LEU A 137 -0.68 10.35 5.95
N THR A 138 -1.82 9.80 5.55
CA THR A 138 -1.94 8.43 5.03
C THR A 138 -2.13 8.33 3.52
N THR A 139 -2.30 9.47 2.84
CA THR A 139 -2.58 9.54 1.39
C THR A 139 -1.34 9.77 0.53
N THR A 140 -0.17 9.86 1.13
CA THR A 140 1.11 10.05 0.39
C THR A 140 1.59 8.72 -0.16
N ALA A 141 2.12 8.72 -1.39
CA ALA A 141 2.85 7.59 -1.94
C ALA A 141 4.19 7.44 -1.22
N TRP A 142 4.47 6.23 -0.72
CA TRP A 142 5.70 5.91 -0.02
C TRP A 142 6.59 5.02 -0.88
N PRO A 143 7.92 5.11 -0.78
CA PRO A 143 8.83 4.19 -1.44
C PRO A 143 8.67 2.77 -0.88
N ASP A 144 9.24 1.80 -1.58
CA ASP A 144 9.24 0.41 -1.16
C ASP A 144 10.02 0.24 0.15
N LEU A 145 9.60 -0.70 0.95
CA LEU A 145 10.25 -1.02 2.21
C LEU A 145 10.97 -2.36 2.08
N ASP A 146 12.26 -2.36 2.43
CA ASP A 146 13.00 -3.60 2.59
C ASP A 146 12.62 -4.26 3.92
N LEU A 147 11.81 -5.30 3.84
CA LEU A 147 11.36 -6.13 4.95
C LEU A 147 11.58 -7.60 4.64
N SER A 148 11.80 -8.38 5.67
CA SER A 148 11.91 -9.83 5.59
C SER A 148 10.93 -10.52 6.55
N PRO A 149 10.56 -11.79 6.29
CA PRO A 149 9.69 -12.55 7.19
C PRO A 149 10.16 -12.59 8.65
N ARG A 150 11.49 -12.50 8.87
CA ARG A 150 12.11 -12.54 10.22
C ARG A 150 11.74 -11.34 11.09
N ASP A 151 11.36 -10.22 10.45
CA ASP A 151 11.12 -8.94 11.13
C ASP A 151 9.64 -8.71 11.42
N LEU A 152 8.74 -9.50 10.86
CA LEU A 152 7.30 -9.33 10.99
C LEU A 152 6.81 -9.21 12.44
N PRO A 153 7.31 -9.99 13.42
CA PRO A 153 6.89 -9.82 14.82
C PRO A 153 7.21 -8.43 15.37
N LYS A 154 8.36 -7.85 14.98
CA LYS A 154 8.76 -6.50 15.40
C LYS A 154 7.86 -5.44 14.76
N VAL A 155 7.53 -5.61 13.48
CA VAL A 155 6.65 -4.70 12.75
C VAL A 155 5.24 -4.73 13.34
N ARG A 156 4.69 -5.92 13.60
CA ARG A 156 3.40 -6.11 14.25
C ARG A 156 3.34 -5.43 15.61
N ASP A 157 4.33 -5.67 16.46
CA ASP A 157 4.37 -5.10 17.81
C ASP A 157 4.43 -3.57 17.77
N ARG A 158 5.17 -3.00 16.81
CA ARG A 158 5.23 -1.56 16.64
C ARG A 158 3.89 -1.00 16.15
N LEU A 159 3.22 -1.68 15.22
CA LEU A 159 1.91 -1.29 14.73
C LEU A 159 0.85 -1.34 15.84
N ALA A 160 0.85 -2.38 16.67
CA ALA A 160 -0.02 -2.47 17.85
C ALA A 160 0.27 -1.34 18.85
N SER A 161 1.55 -1.01 19.09
CA SER A 161 1.95 0.12 19.93
C SER A 161 1.51 1.46 19.34
N PHE A 162 1.59 1.63 18.03
CA PHE A 162 1.10 2.82 17.32
C PHE A 162 -0.42 3.00 17.54
N TYR A 163 -1.22 1.94 17.42
CA TYR A 163 -2.65 2.03 17.69
C TYR A 163 -2.96 2.36 19.17
N ARG A 164 -2.14 1.95 20.11
CA ARG A 164 -2.28 2.31 21.54
C ARG A 164 -1.69 3.68 21.87
N GLY A 165 -0.92 4.24 20.95
CA GLY A 165 -0.22 5.51 21.14
C GLY A 165 -1.11 6.74 20.97
N PRO A 166 -0.56 7.93 21.24
CA PRO A 166 -1.30 9.19 21.22
C PRO A 166 -1.44 9.79 19.81
N GLN A 167 -0.78 9.23 18.79
CA GLN A 167 -0.82 9.80 17.45
C GLN A 167 -2.25 9.85 16.91
N GLU A 168 -2.62 10.97 16.35
CA GLU A 168 -3.93 11.13 15.72
C GLU A 168 -3.96 10.44 14.34
N LEU A 169 -5.13 9.91 14.01
CA LEU A 169 -5.37 9.28 12.71
C LEU A 169 -6.38 10.14 11.94
N PRO A 170 -6.25 10.23 10.60
CA PRO A 170 -7.23 10.92 9.79
C PRO A 170 -8.64 10.37 10.03
N THR A 171 -9.60 11.27 10.22
CA THR A 171 -11.00 10.90 10.46
C THR A 171 -11.61 10.11 9.30
N THR A 172 -11.08 10.30 8.09
CA THR A 172 -11.48 9.55 6.89
C THR A 172 -11.27 8.04 7.00
N LEU A 173 -10.34 7.59 7.84
CA LEU A 173 -10.11 6.17 8.06
C LEU A 173 -11.18 5.50 8.94
N ARG A 174 -11.97 6.27 9.69
CA ARG A 174 -13.04 5.77 10.59
C ARG A 174 -12.60 4.71 11.60
N ILE A 175 -11.31 4.66 11.93
CA ILE A 175 -10.73 3.65 12.84
C ILE A 175 -10.39 4.21 14.22
N SER A 176 -10.59 5.50 14.47
CA SER A 176 -10.20 6.14 15.74
C SER A 176 -10.86 5.50 16.94
N HIS A 177 -12.12 5.09 16.84
CA HIS A 177 -12.86 4.41 17.90
C HIS A 177 -12.52 2.92 18.05
N MET A 178 -11.86 2.33 17.05
CA MET A 178 -11.50 0.90 17.01
C MET A 178 -10.04 0.64 17.38
N ARG A 179 -9.26 1.67 17.73
CA ARG A 179 -7.80 1.55 17.93
C ARG A 179 -7.42 0.43 18.89
N SER A 180 -8.09 0.33 20.04
CA SER A 180 -7.82 -0.71 21.02
C SER A 180 -8.10 -2.10 20.45
N GLN A 181 -9.24 -2.27 19.78
CA GLN A 181 -9.63 -3.55 19.15
C GLN A 181 -8.64 -3.96 18.06
N LEU A 182 -8.18 -3.01 17.23
CA LEU A 182 -7.17 -3.27 16.20
C LEU A 182 -5.84 -3.67 16.81
N ALA A 183 -5.42 -3.03 17.91
CA ALA A 183 -4.20 -3.39 18.61
C ALA A 183 -4.29 -4.79 19.23
N ASP A 184 -5.43 -5.14 19.80
CA ASP A 184 -5.66 -6.45 20.42
C ASP A 184 -5.78 -7.56 19.37
N SER A 185 -6.40 -7.29 18.22
CA SER A 185 -6.39 -8.17 17.06
C SER A 185 -4.97 -8.43 16.56
N LEU A 186 -4.15 -7.39 16.42
CA LEU A 186 -2.76 -7.53 16.04
C LEU A 186 -1.95 -8.38 17.01
N ASP A 187 -2.20 -8.29 18.32
CA ASP A 187 -1.51 -9.12 19.31
C ASP A 187 -1.83 -10.61 19.16
N ARG A 188 -3.03 -10.97 18.69
CA ARG A 188 -3.44 -12.33 18.40
C ARG A 188 -3.10 -12.77 16.98
N ALA A 189 -2.79 -11.84 16.08
CA ALA A 189 -2.68 -12.08 14.66
C ALA A 189 -1.60 -13.13 14.32
N ARG A 190 -1.99 -14.06 13.46
CA ARG A 190 -1.05 -14.88 12.68
C ARG A 190 -0.44 -14.02 11.59
N LEU A 191 0.86 -14.16 11.37
CA LEU A 191 1.62 -13.34 10.44
C LEU A 191 1.91 -14.13 9.16
N TYR A 192 1.64 -13.52 8.01
CA TYR A 192 1.86 -14.10 6.70
C TYR A 192 2.81 -13.25 5.88
N TRP A 193 3.77 -13.90 5.25
CA TRP A 193 4.62 -13.32 4.23
C TRP A 193 4.32 -13.99 2.91
N ILE A 194 3.83 -13.24 1.96
CA ILE A 194 3.56 -13.70 0.59
C ILE A 194 4.81 -13.43 -0.24
N ASP A 195 5.45 -14.46 -0.79
CA ASP A 195 6.65 -14.29 -1.60
C ASP A 195 6.38 -13.58 -2.93
N ASP A 196 7.44 -13.21 -3.65
CA ASP A 196 7.33 -12.42 -4.88
C ASP A 196 6.48 -13.13 -5.93
N SER A 197 6.77 -14.38 -6.22
CA SER A 197 6.06 -15.15 -7.25
C SER A 197 4.59 -15.38 -6.91
N PHE A 198 4.30 -15.58 -5.62
CA PHE A 198 2.91 -15.70 -5.17
C PHE A 198 2.19 -14.33 -5.18
N THR A 199 2.89 -13.22 -4.91
CA THR A 199 2.34 -11.88 -5.00
C THR A 199 1.94 -11.55 -6.43
N GLU A 200 2.81 -11.80 -7.41
CA GLU A 200 2.50 -11.64 -8.85
C GLU A 200 1.30 -12.48 -9.27
N LEU A 201 1.24 -13.73 -8.81
CA LEU A 201 0.11 -14.61 -9.06
C LEU A 201 -1.19 -14.06 -8.47
N ALA A 202 -1.14 -13.54 -7.23
CA ALA A 202 -2.30 -12.97 -6.56
C ALA A 202 -2.80 -11.70 -7.27
N GLU A 203 -1.91 -10.85 -7.75
CA GLU A 203 -2.26 -9.66 -8.54
C GLU A 203 -2.95 -10.04 -9.85
N HIS A 204 -2.37 -11.00 -10.57
CA HIS A 204 -2.98 -11.50 -11.80
C HIS A 204 -4.36 -12.13 -11.54
N ALA A 205 -4.48 -12.96 -10.50
CA ALA A 205 -5.75 -13.56 -10.11
C ALA A 205 -6.79 -12.51 -9.66
N ALA A 206 -6.36 -11.49 -8.93
CA ALA A 206 -7.23 -10.40 -8.47
C ALA A 206 -7.85 -9.60 -9.62
N SER A 207 -7.10 -9.39 -10.71
CA SER A 207 -7.58 -8.66 -11.89
C SER A 207 -8.74 -9.35 -12.61
N GLN A 208 -8.95 -10.65 -12.37
CA GLN A 208 -9.97 -11.48 -12.99
C GLN A 208 -10.90 -12.12 -11.95
N LEU A 209 -10.89 -11.65 -10.71
CA LEU A 209 -11.62 -12.25 -9.61
C LEU A 209 -13.14 -12.13 -9.85
N PRO A 210 -13.88 -13.25 -9.94
CA PRO A 210 -15.33 -13.23 -10.05
C PRO A 210 -15.98 -12.78 -8.75
N ALA A 211 -17.29 -12.65 -8.75
CA ALA A 211 -18.06 -12.47 -7.53
C ALA A 211 -17.70 -13.54 -6.49
N VAL A 212 -17.45 -13.12 -5.25
CA VAL A 212 -17.04 -13.97 -4.15
C VAL A 212 -18.05 -13.86 -3.02
N THR A 213 -18.65 -14.97 -2.63
CA THR A 213 -19.44 -15.02 -1.40
C THR A 213 -18.51 -15.11 -0.19
N THR A 214 -18.61 -14.18 0.71
CA THR A 214 -17.80 -14.12 1.91
C THR A 214 -18.31 -15.11 2.97
N SER A 215 -17.39 -15.86 3.58
CA SER A 215 -17.67 -16.76 4.71
C SER A 215 -16.53 -16.67 5.72
N LYS A 216 -16.74 -17.18 6.93
CA LYS A 216 -15.67 -17.24 7.94
C LYS A 216 -14.47 -18.05 7.45
N ASP A 217 -14.71 -19.13 6.72
CA ASP A 217 -13.67 -20.03 6.22
C ASP A 217 -12.87 -19.45 5.04
N LEU A 218 -13.24 -18.27 4.57
CA LEU A 218 -12.51 -17.60 3.49
C LEU A 218 -11.17 -17.05 3.99
N ALA A 219 -11.16 -16.49 5.19
CA ALA A 219 -9.93 -16.00 5.81
C ALA A 219 -9.14 -17.17 6.40
N PRO A 220 -7.80 -17.17 6.29
CA PRO A 220 -6.95 -18.27 6.77
C PRO A 220 -6.88 -18.37 8.30
N CYS A 221 -7.34 -17.36 9.02
CA CYS A 221 -7.49 -17.32 10.50
C CYS A 221 -8.38 -16.14 10.89
N ASP A 222 -8.82 -16.12 12.15
CA ASP A 222 -9.70 -15.06 12.68
C ASP A 222 -9.01 -13.69 12.72
N ASP A 223 -7.80 -13.64 13.27
CA ASP A 223 -6.98 -12.42 13.32
C ASP A 223 -5.68 -12.65 12.51
N GLY A 224 -5.41 -11.81 11.53
CA GLY A 224 -4.22 -11.95 10.69
C GLY A 224 -3.58 -10.62 10.30
N LEU A 225 -2.30 -10.71 9.99
CA LEU A 225 -1.52 -9.62 9.37
C LEU A 225 -0.68 -10.22 8.25
N LEU A 226 -0.96 -9.82 7.02
CA LEU A 226 -0.35 -10.32 5.80
C LEU A 226 0.50 -9.23 5.16
N PHE A 227 1.68 -9.61 4.70
CA PHE A 227 2.60 -8.78 3.93
C PHE A 227 2.82 -9.39 2.56
N TRP A 228 2.83 -8.57 1.53
CA TRP A 228 3.32 -8.94 0.21
C TRP A 228 4.80 -8.59 0.10
N ALA A 229 5.60 -9.45 -0.53
CA ALA A 229 7.06 -9.26 -0.66
C ALA A 229 7.41 -7.97 -1.43
N HIS A 230 6.58 -7.57 -2.37
CA HIS A 230 6.60 -6.25 -2.98
C HIS A 230 5.23 -5.57 -2.87
N PRO A 231 5.16 -4.24 -2.93
CA PRO A 231 3.91 -3.51 -2.81
C PRO A 231 2.91 -3.93 -3.87
N ALA A 232 1.79 -4.48 -3.43
CA ALA A 232 0.77 -5.02 -4.31
C ALA A 232 -0.08 -3.90 -4.92
N THR A 233 -0.45 -4.09 -6.18
CA THR A 233 -1.31 -3.21 -6.99
C THR A 233 -0.73 -1.81 -7.23
N THR A 234 -1.40 -1.03 -8.08
CA THR A 234 -1.08 0.38 -8.34
C THR A 234 -1.15 1.26 -7.07
N HIS A 235 -1.84 0.78 -6.02
CA HIS A 235 -1.98 1.49 -4.76
C HIS A 235 -0.82 1.26 -3.78
N ARG A 236 0.18 0.44 -4.18
CA ARG A 236 1.37 0.14 -3.39
C ARG A 236 1.05 -0.33 -1.97
N MET A 237 0.11 -1.25 -1.86
CA MET A 237 -0.25 -1.89 -0.59
C MET A 237 0.86 -2.84 -0.16
N THR A 238 1.39 -2.62 1.05
CA THR A 238 2.46 -3.45 1.59
C THR A 238 1.93 -4.55 2.49
N ALA A 239 0.87 -4.26 3.24
CA ALA A 239 0.30 -5.18 4.21
C ALA A 239 -1.20 -4.96 4.37
N VAL A 240 -1.87 -5.96 4.93
CA VAL A 240 -3.26 -5.88 5.36
C VAL A 240 -3.43 -6.65 6.67
N SER A 241 -4.12 -6.07 7.65
CA SER A 241 -4.59 -6.78 8.82
C SER A 241 -6.10 -7.01 8.72
N TRP A 242 -6.58 -8.07 9.34
CA TRP A 242 -8.01 -8.35 9.46
C TRP A 242 -8.36 -8.95 10.82
N SER A 243 -9.63 -8.77 11.18
CA SER A 243 -10.25 -9.42 12.30
C SER A 243 -11.64 -9.92 11.89
N THR A 244 -11.92 -11.17 12.17
CA THR A 244 -13.20 -11.81 11.86
C THR A 244 -14.13 -11.72 13.06
N GLY A 245 -15.17 -10.92 12.91
CA GLY A 245 -16.29 -10.85 13.85
C GLY A 245 -17.41 -11.83 13.51
N ASP A 246 -18.56 -11.68 14.19
CA ASP A 246 -19.69 -12.58 13.99
C ASP A 246 -20.34 -12.45 12.61
N ASN A 247 -20.43 -11.23 12.08
CA ASN A 247 -21.11 -10.93 10.82
C ASN A 247 -20.25 -10.21 9.79
N VAL A 248 -19.00 -9.88 10.12
CA VAL A 248 -18.14 -9.04 9.29
C VAL A 248 -16.68 -9.40 9.50
N ILE A 249 -15.91 -9.33 8.42
CA ILE A 249 -14.45 -9.29 8.49
C ILE A 249 -14.05 -7.82 8.28
N GLU A 250 -13.40 -7.25 9.26
CA GLU A 250 -12.86 -5.89 9.19
C GLU A 250 -11.41 -5.95 8.75
N ALA A 251 -11.05 -5.16 7.75
CA ALA A 251 -9.69 -5.14 7.23
C ALA A 251 -9.13 -3.71 7.16
N VAL A 252 -7.85 -3.60 7.49
CA VAL A 252 -7.08 -2.35 7.38
C VAL A 252 -5.91 -2.59 6.44
N VAL A 253 -5.82 -1.75 5.41
CA VAL A 253 -4.73 -1.77 4.42
C VAL A 253 -3.64 -0.79 4.84
N TYR A 254 -2.40 -1.21 4.66
CA TYR A 254 -1.22 -0.44 5.05
C TYR A 254 -0.28 -0.20 3.89
N ARG A 255 0.37 0.96 3.92
CA ARG A 255 1.58 1.24 3.14
C ARG A 255 2.80 1.20 4.02
N ALA A 256 3.94 0.91 3.40
CA ALA A 256 5.22 1.01 4.05
C ALA A 256 5.66 2.45 4.21
N ILE A 257 6.31 2.74 5.33
CA ILE A 257 7.14 3.93 5.52
C ILE A 257 8.53 3.55 5.00
N GLY A 258 8.89 4.11 3.85
CA GLY A 258 9.98 3.56 3.07
C GLY A 258 11.37 4.08 3.34
N SER A 259 12.26 3.47 2.57
CA SER A 259 13.63 3.84 2.37
C SER A 259 13.70 5.10 1.53
N GLY A 260 14.37 6.02 1.48
CA GLY A 260 14.43 7.30 0.75
C GLY A 260 14.48 8.47 1.71
N LEU A 261 14.30 8.17 3.01
CA LEU A 261 14.68 9.04 4.11
C LEU A 261 16.11 8.71 4.53
N GLU A 262 16.87 9.73 4.92
CA GLU A 262 18.17 9.55 5.58
C GLU A 262 18.01 8.71 6.84
N ASP A 263 19.07 7.97 7.24
CA ASP A 263 19.02 6.98 8.32
C ASP A 263 18.48 7.55 9.64
N GLN A 264 18.93 8.72 10.05
CA GLN A 264 18.54 9.30 11.33
C GLN A 264 17.05 9.72 11.38
N PRO A 265 16.50 10.45 10.41
CA PRO A 265 15.07 10.74 10.35
C PRO A 265 14.21 9.48 10.23
N LEU A 266 14.66 8.49 9.48
CA LEU A 266 13.98 7.23 9.33
C LEU A 266 13.93 6.42 10.62
N GLN A 267 15.05 6.37 11.38
CA GLN A 267 15.10 5.70 12.65
C GLN A 267 14.13 6.35 13.65
N HIS A 268 14.16 7.67 13.77
CA HIS A 268 13.24 8.40 14.63
C HIS A 268 11.77 8.14 14.28
N LEU A 269 11.44 8.16 13.00
CA LEU A 269 10.10 7.86 12.53
C LEU A 269 9.68 6.42 12.85
N ARG A 270 10.59 5.45 12.70
CA ARG A 270 10.32 4.05 13.05
C ARG A 270 10.15 3.84 14.55
N GLU A 271 10.80 4.65 15.38
CA GLU A 271 10.59 4.65 16.82
C GLU A 271 9.23 5.23 17.20
N GLU A 272 8.76 6.23 16.49
CA GLU A 272 7.48 6.90 16.77
C GLU A 272 6.28 6.15 16.17
N VAL A 273 6.33 5.81 14.90
CA VAL A 273 5.18 5.26 14.13
C VAL A 273 5.37 3.79 13.79
N GLY A 274 6.59 3.37 13.44
CA GLY A 274 6.90 2.03 12.97
C GLY A 274 7.16 1.98 11.46
N TRP A 275 6.81 0.86 10.82
CA TRP A 275 7.09 0.60 9.40
C TRP A 275 5.87 0.80 8.50
N LEU A 276 4.68 0.80 9.09
CA LEU A 276 3.42 0.79 8.38
C LEU A 276 2.56 1.98 8.78
N VAL A 277 1.86 2.55 7.81
CA VAL A 277 0.79 3.53 8.02
C VAL A 277 -0.53 3.00 7.47
N PRO A 278 -1.64 3.11 8.22
CA PRO A 278 -2.95 2.74 7.72
C PRO A 278 -3.38 3.69 6.60
N MET A 279 -3.88 3.10 5.52
CA MET A 279 -4.34 3.83 4.32
C MET A 279 -5.85 3.87 4.20
N ARG A 280 -6.45 2.70 4.33
CA ARG A 280 -7.86 2.44 4.04
C ARG A 280 -8.38 1.32 4.91
N THR A 281 -9.67 1.39 5.22
CA THR A 281 -10.41 0.30 5.83
C THR A 281 -11.49 -0.18 4.88
N PHE A 282 -11.82 -1.46 4.96
CA PHE A 282 -13.00 -2.00 4.33
C PHE A 282 -13.60 -3.13 5.17
N GLN A 283 -14.86 -3.42 4.92
CA GLN A 283 -15.63 -4.45 5.61
C GLN A 283 -16.16 -5.45 4.60
N LEU A 284 -15.99 -6.73 4.90
CA LEU A 284 -16.57 -7.83 4.15
C LEU A 284 -17.69 -8.45 5.02
N ARG A 285 -18.93 -8.20 4.67
CA ARG A 285 -20.08 -8.77 5.39
C ARG A 285 -20.19 -10.25 5.08
N LEU A 286 -20.25 -11.08 6.12
CA LEU A 286 -20.36 -12.54 5.97
C LEU A 286 -21.68 -12.93 5.30
N ASN A 287 -21.63 -14.00 4.50
CA ASN A 287 -22.74 -14.55 3.73
C ASN A 287 -23.31 -13.57 2.68
N GLN A 288 -22.53 -12.57 2.26
CA GLN A 288 -22.88 -11.66 1.17
C GLN A 288 -21.93 -11.83 -0.01
N SER A 289 -22.44 -11.59 -1.21
CA SER A 289 -21.63 -11.57 -2.42
C SER A 289 -20.89 -10.22 -2.53
N VAL A 290 -19.62 -10.27 -2.85
CA VAL A 290 -18.83 -9.13 -3.33
C VAL A 290 -18.77 -9.27 -4.85
N ASP A 291 -19.67 -8.58 -5.57
CA ASP A 291 -19.90 -8.83 -7.00
C ASP A 291 -18.77 -8.32 -7.89
N SER A 292 -18.10 -7.27 -7.50
CA SER A 292 -16.97 -6.70 -8.25
C SER A 292 -15.85 -6.28 -7.30
N PRO A 293 -15.09 -7.24 -6.75
CA PRO A 293 -13.98 -6.90 -5.88
C PRO A 293 -12.98 -6.02 -6.63
N SER A 294 -12.51 -4.97 -5.99
CA SER A 294 -11.54 -4.04 -6.58
C SER A 294 -10.48 -3.60 -5.59
N GLY A 295 -9.33 -3.18 -6.07
CA GLY A 295 -8.24 -2.67 -5.22
C GLY A 295 -7.86 -3.63 -4.10
N GLY A 296 -7.84 -3.12 -2.85
CA GLY A 296 -7.41 -3.87 -1.67
C GLY A 296 -8.27 -5.10 -1.34
N SER A 297 -9.57 -5.04 -1.60
CA SER A 297 -10.45 -6.20 -1.36
C SER A 297 -10.20 -7.31 -2.39
N ALA A 298 -9.97 -6.97 -3.66
CA ALA A 298 -9.72 -7.96 -4.69
C ALA A 298 -8.42 -8.73 -4.43
N ILE A 299 -7.32 -8.04 -4.17
CA ILE A 299 -6.03 -8.69 -3.92
C ILE A 299 -6.06 -9.53 -2.65
N LEU A 300 -6.72 -9.06 -1.58
CA LEU A 300 -6.86 -9.82 -0.34
C LEU A 300 -7.66 -11.10 -0.55
N LEU A 301 -8.83 -11.00 -1.18
CA LEU A 301 -9.70 -12.16 -1.46
C LEU A 301 -9.01 -13.15 -2.38
N ALA A 302 -8.34 -12.68 -3.43
CA ALA A 302 -7.56 -13.55 -4.33
C ALA A 302 -6.43 -14.26 -3.57
N THR A 303 -5.69 -13.54 -2.72
CA THR A 303 -4.62 -14.12 -1.90
C THR A 303 -5.16 -15.20 -0.96
N TRP A 304 -6.27 -14.96 -0.25
CA TRP A 304 -6.87 -15.97 0.64
C TRP A 304 -7.35 -17.21 -0.12
N LEU A 305 -8.03 -17.00 -1.25
CA LEU A 305 -8.50 -18.11 -2.10
C LEU A 305 -7.33 -18.93 -2.64
N LEU A 306 -6.21 -18.31 -2.96
CA LEU A 306 -5.00 -18.99 -3.42
C LEU A 306 -4.29 -19.75 -2.30
N ILE A 307 -4.18 -19.16 -1.09
CA ILE A 307 -3.62 -19.84 0.10
C ILE A 307 -4.38 -21.14 0.41
N ALA A 308 -5.69 -21.13 0.24
CA ALA A 308 -6.54 -22.29 0.50
C ALA A 308 -6.38 -23.41 -0.57
N GLN A 309 -5.58 -23.22 -1.62
CA GLN A 309 -5.39 -24.19 -2.70
C GLN A 309 -4.17 -25.08 -2.48
N ARG A 310 -4.21 -26.28 -3.04
CA ARG A 310 -3.10 -27.26 -2.95
C ARG A 310 -1.78 -26.76 -3.56
N ALA A 311 -1.85 -25.81 -4.48
CA ALA A 311 -0.69 -25.21 -5.11
C ALA A 311 0.06 -24.23 -4.21
N ALA A 312 -0.55 -23.79 -3.13
CA ALA A 312 0.12 -23.01 -2.10
C ALA A 312 0.83 -23.93 -1.09
N GLU A 313 1.98 -23.48 -0.65
CA GLU A 313 2.73 -24.05 0.45
C GLU A 313 2.93 -22.98 1.50
N ASP A 314 2.55 -23.25 2.74
CA ASP A 314 2.85 -22.39 3.87
C ASP A 314 3.91 -23.07 4.75
N VAL A 315 5.01 -22.39 4.98
CA VAL A 315 6.09 -22.89 5.81
C VAL A 315 6.37 -21.92 6.96
N PRO A 316 6.73 -22.41 8.17
CA PRO A 316 7.09 -21.55 9.27
C PRO A 316 8.34 -20.74 8.92
N ALA A 317 8.31 -19.44 9.22
CA ALA A 317 9.47 -18.58 9.06
C ALA A 317 10.42 -18.68 10.25
N GLU A 318 11.71 -18.58 9.96
CA GLU A 318 12.72 -18.48 11.02
C GLU A 318 12.73 -17.06 11.60
N ILE A 319 12.42 -16.93 12.89
CA ILE A 319 12.37 -15.63 13.58
C ILE A 319 13.75 -15.27 14.10
N ASN A 320 14.11 -13.99 13.96
CA ASN A 320 15.36 -13.42 14.43
C ASN A 320 15.61 -13.73 15.92
N LYS A 321 16.83 -14.17 16.24
CA LYS A 321 17.25 -14.54 17.62
C LYS A 321 17.03 -13.41 18.63
N THR A 322 17.26 -12.17 18.22
CA THR A 322 17.05 -10.99 19.08
C THR A 322 15.57 -10.80 19.43
N ILE A 323 14.69 -10.99 18.46
CA ILE A 323 13.25 -10.93 18.63
C ILE A 323 12.79 -12.05 19.58
N ARG A 324 13.24 -13.30 19.36
CA ARG A 324 12.92 -14.43 20.24
C ARG A 324 13.31 -14.16 21.70
N LYS A 325 14.53 -13.63 21.93
CA LYS A 325 14.99 -13.25 23.27
C LYS A 325 14.11 -12.17 23.91
N LYS A 326 13.66 -11.18 23.12
CA LYS A 326 12.76 -10.12 23.61
C LYS A 326 11.42 -10.69 24.07
N TYR A 327 10.82 -11.58 23.28
CA TYR A 327 9.57 -12.24 23.62
C TYR A 327 9.70 -13.12 24.87
N ALA A 328 10.79 -13.91 24.96
CA ALA A 328 11.05 -14.74 26.14
C ALA A 328 11.20 -13.91 27.42
N ARG A 329 11.93 -12.78 27.35
CA ARG A 329 12.08 -11.86 28.51
C ARG A 329 10.75 -11.21 28.92
N ALA A 330 9.88 -10.95 27.95
CA ALA A 330 8.55 -10.39 28.19
C ALA A 330 7.51 -11.45 28.56
N GLN A 331 7.89 -12.73 28.65
CA GLN A 331 7.00 -13.87 28.88
C GLN A 331 5.81 -13.92 27.91
N ARG A 332 6.02 -13.47 26.68
CA ARG A 332 5.01 -13.47 25.61
C ARG A 332 5.26 -14.64 24.66
N PRO A 333 4.20 -15.31 24.16
CA PRO A 333 4.35 -16.31 23.12
C PRO A 333 4.85 -15.66 21.82
N LEU A 334 5.72 -16.38 21.11
CA LEU A 334 6.12 -15.95 19.77
C LEU A 334 4.91 -16.03 18.82
N PRO A 335 4.73 -15.04 17.95
CA PRO A 335 3.70 -15.13 16.92
C PRO A 335 4.04 -16.21 15.90
N ASP A 336 3.01 -16.85 15.38
CA ASP A 336 3.14 -17.79 14.26
C ASP A 336 3.39 -16.97 12.98
N VAL A 337 4.56 -17.13 12.38
CA VAL A 337 4.94 -16.45 11.12
C VAL A 337 5.04 -17.49 10.02
N ARG A 338 4.26 -17.30 8.96
CA ARG A 338 4.17 -18.21 7.82
C ARG A 338 4.66 -17.52 6.55
N ILE A 339 5.50 -18.23 5.79
CA ILE A 339 5.88 -17.83 4.43
C ILE A 339 4.98 -18.63 3.49
N VAL A 340 4.24 -17.93 2.65
CA VAL A 340 3.37 -18.50 1.63
C VAL A 340 4.06 -18.36 0.28
N ARG A 341 4.20 -19.47 -0.40
CA ARG A 341 4.84 -19.56 -1.71
C ARG A 341 4.14 -20.57 -2.62
N ILE A 342 4.41 -20.48 -3.89
CA ILE A 342 3.95 -21.48 -4.86
C ILE A 342 4.75 -22.76 -4.61
N ARG A 343 4.05 -23.88 -4.43
CA ARG A 343 4.68 -25.19 -4.30
C ARG A 343 5.45 -25.52 -5.58
N THR A 344 6.76 -25.61 -5.47
CA THR A 344 7.59 -26.10 -6.57
C THR A 344 7.31 -27.59 -6.75
N HIS A 345 6.89 -28.01 -7.94
CA HIS A 345 6.69 -29.41 -8.28
C HIS A 345 8.04 -30.14 -8.31
N GLY A 346 8.46 -30.65 -7.14
CA GLY A 346 9.42 -31.74 -7.02
C GLY A 346 8.59 -32.99 -6.78
N GLN A 347 8.52 -33.86 -7.77
CA GLN A 347 7.77 -35.13 -7.82
C GLN A 347 6.24 -34.91 -8.00
N ARG A 348 5.81 -35.13 -9.23
CA ARG A 348 4.43 -35.50 -9.55
C ARG A 348 4.12 -36.73 -8.70
N ASP A 349 3.17 -36.60 -7.77
CA ASP A 349 2.40 -37.75 -7.32
C ASP A 349 1.69 -38.30 -8.57
N ASP A 350 2.18 -39.38 -9.10
CA ASP A 350 1.65 -40.13 -10.27
C ASP A 350 0.28 -40.80 -9.96
N GLU A 351 -0.47 -40.30 -9.02
CA GLU A 351 -1.79 -40.81 -8.64
C GLU A 351 -2.95 -39.97 -9.14
N ALA A 352 -3.03 -39.70 -10.43
CA ALA A 352 -4.33 -39.42 -11.09
C ALA A 352 -4.26 -39.64 -12.59
N LYS A 353 -3.79 -40.77 -13.05
CA LYS A 353 -4.26 -41.33 -14.33
C LYS A 353 -5.70 -41.78 -14.14
N THR A 354 -6.63 -40.86 -14.11
CA THR A 354 -8.03 -41.16 -14.44
C THR A 354 -8.08 -41.45 -15.93
N THR A 355 -8.07 -42.72 -16.25
CA THR A 355 -8.56 -43.28 -17.52
C THR A 355 -10.02 -42.85 -17.72
N GLY A 356 -10.22 -41.61 -18.15
CA GLY A 356 -11.50 -41.13 -18.65
C GLY A 356 -11.66 -41.53 -20.09
N THR A 357 -12.33 -42.65 -20.32
CA THR A 357 -12.92 -43.01 -21.61
C THR A 357 -14.03 -42.00 -21.96
N GLY A 358 -13.63 -40.83 -22.42
CA GLY A 358 -14.51 -39.83 -22.99
C GLY A 358 -13.89 -39.35 -24.28
N GLY A 359 -14.63 -39.36 -25.39
CA GLY A 359 -14.18 -39.03 -26.76
C GLY A 359 -13.39 -37.72 -26.82
N GLY A 360 -12.09 -37.82 -26.59
CA GLY A 360 -11.20 -36.72 -26.42
C GLY A 360 -10.71 -36.20 -27.78
N ARG A 361 -10.74 -34.90 -27.95
CA ARG A 361 -10.02 -34.23 -29.04
C ARG A 361 -8.54 -34.65 -28.96
N THR A 362 -8.02 -35.23 -30.01
CA THR A 362 -6.60 -35.55 -30.13
C THR A 362 -5.86 -34.23 -30.39
N TYR A 363 -5.04 -33.81 -29.46
CA TYR A 363 -4.21 -32.64 -29.64
C TYR A 363 -2.93 -32.99 -30.37
N THR A 364 -2.67 -32.35 -31.49
CA THR A 364 -1.42 -32.52 -32.29
C THR A 364 -0.36 -31.48 -31.89
N SER A 365 -0.69 -30.52 -31.02
CA SER A 365 0.22 -29.48 -30.53
C SER A 365 -0.11 -29.13 -29.09
N ARG A 366 0.89 -28.62 -28.37
CA ARG A 366 0.72 -28.06 -27.04
C ARG A 366 0.30 -26.58 -27.15
N VAL A 367 -0.69 -26.19 -26.39
CA VAL A 367 -1.22 -24.82 -26.35
C VAL A 367 -1.11 -24.27 -24.93
N TRP A 368 -0.62 -23.06 -24.81
CA TRP A 368 -0.59 -22.36 -23.52
C TRP A 368 -2.00 -21.97 -23.10
N VAL A 369 -2.42 -22.42 -21.91
CA VAL A 369 -3.68 -22.04 -21.27
C VAL A 369 -3.37 -21.01 -20.21
N THR A 370 -3.92 -19.80 -20.37
CA THR A 370 -3.77 -18.72 -19.39
C THR A 370 -4.50 -19.07 -18.09
N GLY A 371 -3.94 -18.63 -16.97
CA GLY A 371 -4.57 -18.80 -15.66
C GLY A 371 -5.95 -18.13 -15.62
N HIS A 372 -6.90 -18.80 -15.00
CA HIS A 372 -8.28 -18.33 -14.91
C HIS A 372 -9.02 -18.89 -13.69
N TRP A 373 -10.07 -18.22 -13.28
CA TRP A 373 -10.96 -18.71 -12.24
C TRP A 373 -11.99 -19.69 -12.78
N ARG A 374 -12.24 -20.74 -12.02
CA ARG A 374 -13.31 -21.72 -12.27
C ARG A 374 -14.18 -21.88 -11.02
N ASN A 375 -15.49 -21.83 -11.18
CA ASN A 375 -16.45 -22.13 -10.12
C ASN A 375 -16.49 -23.65 -9.86
N GLN A 376 -15.68 -24.11 -8.91
CA GLN A 376 -15.56 -25.51 -8.53
C GLN A 376 -16.74 -25.94 -7.66
N ALA A 377 -17.40 -27.01 -8.05
CA ALA A 377 -18.41 -27.67 -7.21
C ALA A 377 -17.75 -28.35 -6.00
N TYR A 378 -18.30 -28.17 -4.81
CA TYR A 378 -17.82 -28.80 -3.59
C TYR A 378 -18.96 -29.07 -2.58
N GLY A 379 -18.65 -29.69 -1.45
CA GLY A 379 -19.59 -30.04 -0.40
C GLY A 379 -20.47 -31.26 -0.72
N PRO A 380 -21.40 -31.60 0.16
CA PRO A 380 -22.31 -32.72 -0.02
C PRO A 380 -23.14 -32.57 -1.30
N GLY A 381 -23.17 -33.62 -2.12
CA GLY A 381 -23.88 -33.60 -3.41
C GLY A 381 -23.33 -32.60 -4.43
N ARG A 382 -22.18 -31.97 -4.18
CA ARG A 382 -21.57 -30.93 -5.04
C ARG A 382 -22.49 -29.75 -5.34
N THR A 383 -23.33 -29.37 -4.40
CA THR A 383 -24.33 -28.29 -4.55
C THR A 383 -23.71 -26.91 -4.35
N LEU A 384 -22.65 -26.83 -3.59
CA LEU A 384 -21.94 -25.57 -3.31
C LEU A 384 -20.94 -25.24 -4.42
N ARG A 385 -20.65 -23.96 -4.59
CA ARG A 385 -19.67 -23.45 -5.58
C ARG A 385 -18.65 -22.57 -4.88
N ARG A 386 -17.36 -22.71 -5.23
CA ARG A 386 -16.31 -21.80 -4.79
C ARG A 386 -15.38 -21.48 -5.96
N PRO A 387 -14.86 -20.25 -6.05
CA PRO A 387 -13.83 -19.92 -7.02
C PRO A 387 -12.54 -20.69 -6.71
N VAL A 388 -11.99 -21.35 -7.74
CA VAL A 388 -10.68 -22.01 -7.70
C VAL A 388 -9.88 -21.47 -8.87
N TYR A 389 -8.69 -20.97 -8.61
CA TYR A 389 -7.80 -20.48 -9.65
C TYR A 389 -7.05 -21.63 -10.29
N ILE A 390 -7.15 -21.74 -11.59
CA ILE A 390 -6.42 -22.70 -12.41
C ILE A 390 -5.15 -21.99 -12.88
N HIS A 391 -3.99 -22.48 -12.43
CA HIS A 391 -2.69 -21.94 -12.85
C HIS A 391 -2.49 -22.06 -14.36
N PRO A 392 -1.69 -21.19 -14.98
CA PRO A 392 -1.31 -21.34 -16.37
C PRO A 392 -0.61 -22.68 -16.60
N PHE A 393 -0.95 -23.37 -17.71
CA PHE A 393 -0.36 -24.65 -18.06
C PHE A 393 -0.34 -24.87 -19.56
N LEU A 394 0.56 -25.78 -20.01
CA LEU A 394 0.61 -26.25 -21.37
C LEU A 394 -0.33 -27.45 -21.51
N ARG A 395 -1.33 -27.32 -22.36
CA ARG A 395 -2.28 -28.39 -22.69
C ARG A 395 -1.88 -29.10 -23.99
N GLY A 396 -1.80 -30.42 -23.96
CA GLY A 396 -1.44 -31.29 -25.08
C GLY A 396 -0.43 -32.35 -24.68
N PRO A 397 -0.15 -33.32 -25.55
CA PRO A 397 0.88 -34.37 -25.29
C PRO A 397 2.25 -33.77 -25.04
N GLU A 398 3.03 -34.35 -24.15
CA GLU A 398 4.36 -33.83 -23.77
C GLU A 398 5.32 -33.74 -24.96
N ASP A 399 5.22 -34.66 -25.91
CA ASP A 399 6.08 -34.72 -27.09
C ASP A 399 5.60 -33.85 -28.27
N ALA A 400 4.42 -33.22 -28.14
CA ALA A 400 3.87 -32.41 -29.23
C ALA A 400 4.52 -31.00 -29.27
N PRO A 401 4.70 -30.43 -30.46
CA PRO A 401 5.28 -29.10 -30.62
C PRO A 401 4.40 -28.01 -29.95
N ILE A 402 5.02 -27.00 -29.37
CA ILE A 402 4.31 -25.89 -28.78
C ILE A 402 3.81 -24.97 -29.89
N LYS A 403 2.50 -24.80 -29.98
CA LYS A 403 1.87 -23.82 -30.87
C LYS A 403 2.03 -22.44 -30.28
N LEU A 404 2.93 -21.63 -30.85
CA LEU A 404 3.06 -20.23 -30.48
C LEU A 404 1.79 -19.47 -30.87
N SER A 405 1.21 -18.75 -29.93
CA SER A 405 0.11 -17.84 -30.23
C SER A 405 0.65 -16.66 -31.03
N THR A 406 0.03 -16.32 -32.14
CA THR A 406 0.32 -15.09 -32.90
C THR A 406 -0.16 -13.83 -32.19
N THR A 407 -0.90 -13.96 -31.11
CA THR A 407 -1.34 -12.82 -30.27
C THR A 407 -0.26 -12.56 -29.23
N VAL A 408 0.63 -11.62 -29.51
CA VAL A 408 1.55 -11.06 -28.53
C VAL A 408 0.72 -10.21 -27.55
N ARG A 409 0.42 -10.75 -26.38
CA ARG A 409 0.02 -9.90 -25.24
C ARG A 409 1.32 -9.36 -24.67
N ILE A 410 1.60 -8.09 -24.93
CA ILE A 410 2.68 -7.36 -24.25
C ILE A 410 2.30 -7.32 -22.78
N LEU A 411 2.96 -8.15 -21.96
CA LEU A 411 3.05 -7.92 -20.53
C LEU A 411 3.94 -6.69 -20.41
N ASP A 412 3.38 -5.57 -20.06
CA ASP A 412 4.10 -4.32 -19.84
C ASP A 412 5.06 -4.53 -18.65
N GLN A 413 6.26 -4.94 -18.96
CA GLN A 413 7.36 -4.95 -18.01
C GLN A 413 7.74 -3.50 -17.78
N ARG A 414 7.30 -2.93 -16.67
CA ARG A 414 7.82 -1.67 -16.15
C ARG A 414 9.28 -1.88 -15.69
N HIS A 415 10.17 -2.06 -16.63
CA HIS A 415 11.58 -1.90 -16.42
C HIS A 415 11.92 -0.46 -16.84
N GLY A 416 12.37 0.33 -15.86
CA GLY A 416 12.94 1.63 -16.12
C GLY A 416 14.10 1.50 -17.09
N ASP A 417 13.91 1.99 -18.30
CA ASP A 417 14.98 2.19 -19.26
C ASP A 417 15.95 3.24 -18.72
N LYS A 418 17.11 2.75 -18.28
CA LYS A 418 18.31 3.56 -18.28
C LYS A 418 18.71 3.74 -19.73
N ALA A 419 18.50 4.94 -20.24
CA ALA A 419 19.07 5.35 -21.53
C ALA A 419 20.60 5.22 -21.48
N PRO A 420 21.26 4.62 -22.49
CA PRO A 420 22.70 4.66 -22.60
C PRO A 420 23.11 6.08 -23.02
N GLY A 421 24.05 6.66 -22.28
CA GLY A 421 24.67 7.92 -22.64
C GLY A 421 25.42 7.85 -23.97
N ASN A 422 25.30 8.90 -24.73
CA ASN A 422 26.28 9.42 -25.66
C ASN A 422 26.59 10.85 -25.30
#